data_f8e6b943709761003ea0f5f99ffc61b4
#
_entry.id   f8e6b943709761003ea0f5f99ffc61b4
#
_cell.length_a   1.000
_cell.length_b   1.000
_cell.length_c   1.000
_cell.angle_alpha   90.00
_cell.angle_beta   90.00
_cell.angle_gamma   90.00
#
_symmetry.space_group_name_H-M   'P 1'
#
loop_
_entity.id
_entity.type
_entity.pdbx_description
1 polymer ?
#
loop_
_entity_poly.entity_id
_entity_poly.type
_entity_poly.pdbx_seq_one_letter_code
_entity_poly.pdbx_strand_id
1 'polypeptide(L)'
;TNLVATRGAPMLWLVAHLDSKSQPIPIVVRALAISASLIFLGVAMGVGFAQLLVPMPPFVWHALAAVELLASLPVMMSVVGARSVGALDNASGAATVLRAAELLPRDSSIGVLLTSAEELGLAGARAWVRDGGIAPVSALNIDGVDDTGELRLIYSRRLPDSMLAMLGDAWPKPVALVPGVLMDGVAFADAGWEVVNVSKGSWSTVRRIHTASDDLSHLEGSGVEEVALKLAGAIAASRR
;
A
#
# COMPACT_ATOMS: atom_id res chain seq x y z
N THR A 1 -8.96 15.52 -4.00
CA THR A 1 -8.31 16.63 -3.26
C THR A 1 -7.58 16.06 -2.05
N ASN A 2 -6.28 16.32 -1.95
CA ASN A 2 -5.50 15.97 -0.77
C ASN A 2 -5.78 16.97 0.37
N LEU A 3 -5.71 16.51 1.62
CA LEU A 3 -5.77 17.35 2.81
C LEU A 3 -4.38 17.46 3.41
N VAL A 4 -4.00 18.67 3.79
CA VAL A 4 -2.64 19.00 4.26
C VAL A 4 -2.72 19.81 5.54
N ALA A 5 -1.91 19.42 6.53
CA ALA A 5 -1.67 20.21 7.72
C ALA A 5 -0.17 20.20 8.03
N THR A 6 0.37 21.33 8.49
CA THR A 6 1.80 21.45 8.80
C THR A 6 2.03 22.12 10.15
N ARG A 7 3.11 21.72 10.79
CA ARG A 7 3.70 22.43 11.92
C ARG A 7 5.14 22.77 11.57
N GLY A 8 5.49 24.06 11.59
CA GLY A 8 6.79 24.54 11.18
C GLY A 8 7.12 24.24 9.71
N ALA A 9 8.39 24.02 9.40
CA ALA A 9 8.86 23.52 8.11
C ALA A 9 9.02 22.00 8.20
N PRO A 10 8.13 21.21 7.60
CA PRO A 10 8.14 19.76 7.77
C PRO A 10 9.40 19.12 7.18
N MET A 11 10.10 18.35 8.00
CA MET A 11 11.18 17.46 7.60
C MET A 11 10.72 16.00 7.54
N LEU A 12 9.57 15.70 8.13
CA LEU A 12 8.92 14.40 8.14
C LEU A 12 7.43 14.58 7.83
N TRP A 13 6.92 13.77 6.92
CA TRP A 13 5.51 13.72 6.58
C TRP A 13 4.89 12.41 7.08
N LEU A 14 3.76 12.53 7.76
CA LEU A 14 2.88 11.41 8.09
C LEU A 14 1.80 11.37 7.01
N VAL A 15 1.70 10.26 6.32
CA VAL A 15 0.86 10.11 5.12
C VAL A 15 -0.12 8.95 5.32
N ALA A 16 -1.35 9.11 4.88
CA ALA A 16 -2.34 8.05 4.72
C ALA A 16 -3.35 8.45 3.64
N HIS A 17 -3.99 7.48 2.97
CA HIS A 17 -5.03 7.82 2.00
C HIS A 17 -6.44 7.84 2.62
N LEU A 18 -7.36 8.55 1.97
CA LEU A 18 -8.74 8.76 2.43
C LEU A 18 -9.78 7.97 1.63
N ASP A 19 -9.42 7.60 0.42
CA ASP A 19 -10.34 6.89 -0.45
C ASP A 19 -10.36 5.39 -0.13
N SER A 20 -11.42 4.75 -0.53
CA SER A 20 -11.60 3.29 -0.43
C SER A 20 -12.22 2.77 -1.71
N LYS A 21 -12.03 1.50 -1.98
CA LYS A 21 -12.71 0.80 -3.08
C LYS A 21 -13.25 -0.54 -2.60
N SER A 22 -14.21 -1.09 -3.33
CA SER A 22 -14.56 -2.49 -3.19
C SER A 22 -14.41 -3.22 -4.52
N GLN A 23 -14.12 -4.51 -4.45
CA GLN A 23 -14.02 -5.37 -5.61
C GLN A 23 -14.72 -6.70 -5.29
N PRO A 24 -15.55 -7.25 -6.22
CA PRO A 24 -16.30 -8.47 -5.98
C PRO A 24 -15.42 -9.72 -5.84
N ILE A 25 -14.22 -9.66 -6.42
CA ILE A 25 -13.26 -10.76 -6.39
C ILE A 25 -12.22 -10.46 -5.30
N PRO A 26 -12.04 -11.37 -4.32
CA PRO A 26 -11.05 -11.19 -3.26
C PRO A 26 -9.62 -10.96 -3.80
N ILE A 27 -8.84 -10.13 -3.12
CA ILE A 27 -7.49 -9.74 -3.54
C ILE A 27 -6.59 -10.95 -3.80
N VAL A 28 -6.71 -12.01 -2.99
CA VAL A 28 -5.93 -13.24 -3.15
C VAL A 28 -6.27 -13.97 -4.44
N VAL A 29 -7.56 -14.08 -4.77
CA VAL A 29 -8.01 -14.72 -6.02
C VAL A 29 -7.51 -13.93 -7.23
N ARG A 30 -7.55 -12.61 -7.16
CA ARG A 30 -7.00 -11.74 -8.22
C ARG A 30 -5.50 -11.90 -8.37
N ALA A 31 -4.75 -11.93 -7.26
CA ALA A 31 -3.31 -12.13 -7.28
C ALA A 31 -2.94 -13.49 -7.89
N LEU A 32 -3.64 -14.56 -7.54
CA LEU A 32 -3.46 -15.87 -8.14
C LEU A 32 -3.81 -15.88 -9.63
N ALA A 33 -4.90 -15.22 -10.02
CA ALA A 33 -5.31 -15.09 -11.43
C ALA A 33 -4.26 -14.33 -12.26
N ILE A 34 -3.74 -13.21 -11.75
CA ILE A 34 -2.65 -12.46 -12.41
C ILE A 34 -1.41 -13.33 -12.55
N SER A 35 -1.02 -14.03 -11.48
CA SER A 35 0.16 -14.91 -11.52
C SER A 35 -0.03 -16.04 -12.53
N ALA A 36 -1.20 -16.66 -12.57
CA ALA A 36 -1.53 -17.69 -13.54
C ALA A 36 -1.46 -17.16 -14.98
N SER A 37 -2.09 -16.01 -15.26
CA SER A 37 -2.04 -15.37 -16.57
C SER A 37 -0.62 -15.05 -17.03
N LEU A 38 0.24 -14.55 -16.14
CA LEU A 38 1.64 -14.29 -16.46
C LEU A 38 2.41 -15.57 -16.79
N ILE A 39 2.15 -16.66 -16.05
CA ILE A 39 2.75 -17.97 -16.33
C ILE A 39 2.30 -18.49 -17.70
N PHE A 40 0.99 -18.46 -17.96
CA PHE A 40 0.46 -18.95 -19.24
C PHE A 40 0.89 -18.11 -20.43
N LEU A 41 1.02 -16.79 -20.26
CA LEU A 41 1.63 -15.93 -21.27
C LEU A 41 3.08 -16.34 -21.56
N GLY A 42 3.87 -16.63 -20.53
CA GLY A 42 5.23 -17.14 -20.67
C GLY A 42 5.28 -18.48 -21.42
N VAL A 43 4.35 -19.39 -21.09
CA VAL A 43 4.21 -20.68 -21.81
C VAL A 43 3.85 -20.45 -23.28
N ALA A 44 2.89 -19.57 -23.57
CA ALA A 44 2.49 -19.24 -24.94
C ALA A 44 3.65 -18.65 -25.74
N MET A 45 4.45 -17.78 -25.14
CA MET A 45 5.66 -17.25 -25.77
C MET A 45 6.67 -18.38 -26.05
N GLY A 46 6.90 -19.28 -25.09
CA GLY A 46 7.80 -20.45 -25.28
C GLY A 46 7.33 -21.37 -26.41
N VAL A 47 6.03 -21.66 -26.48
CA VAL A 47 5.44 -22.43 -27.60
C VAL A 47 5.61 -21.68 -28.93
N GLY A 48 5.46 -20.35 -28.93
CA GLY A 48 5.68 -19.51 -30.11
C GLY A 48 7.11 -19.59 -30.64
N PHE A 49 8.10 -19.56 -29.73
CA PHE A 49 9.49 -19.78 -30.12
C PHE A 49 9.76 -21.21 -30.63
N ALA A 50 9.20 -22.21 -29.94
CA ALA A 50 9.34 -23.61 -30.35
C ALA A 50 8.72 -23.88 -31.76
N GLN A 51 7.66 -23.17 -32.09
CA GLN A 51 7.03 -23.27 -33.43
C GLN A 51 7.96 -22.85 -34.58
N LEU A 52 8.98 -22.05 -34.30
CA LEU A 52 10.02 -21.72 -35.32
C LEU A 52 10.85 -22.93 -35.73
N LEU A 53 10.93 -23.95 -34.85
CA LEU A 53 11.70 -25.17 -35.06
C LEU A 53 10.81 -26.37 -35.43
N VAL A 54 9.62 -26.46 -34.81
CA VAL A 54 8.70 -27.58 -34.96
C VAL A 54 7.28 -27.01 -35.13
N PRO A 55 6.58 -27.28 -36.23
CA PRO A 55 5.21 -26.83 -36.45
C PRO A 55 4.29 -27.30 -35.33
N MET A 56 3.57 -26.36 -34.70
CA MET A 56 2.58 -26.69 -33.65
C MET A 56 1.19 -26.83 -34.25
N PRO A 57 0.45 -27.89 -33.85
CA PRO A 57 -0.90 -28.08 -34.34
C PRO A 57 -1.84 -26.98 -33.82
N PRO A 58 -2.86 -26.53 -34.60
CA PRO A 58 -3.73 -25.43 -34.25
C PRO A 58 -4.44 -25.58 -32.88
N PHE A 59 -4.76 -26.81 -32.46
CA PHE A 59 -5.42 -27.04 -31.20
C PHE A 59 -4.60 -26.58 -29.97
N VAL A 60 -3.27 -26.56 -30.10
CA VAL A 60 -2.38 -26.07 -29.01
C VAL A 60 -2.66 -24.60 -28.76
N TRP A 61 -2.81 -23.79 -29.80
CA TRP A 61 -3.11 -22.36 -29.67
C TRP A 61 -4.51 -22.11 -29.11
N HIS A 62 -5.51 -22.92 -29.55
CA HIS A 62 -6.85 -22.81 -29.00
C HIS A 62 -6.88 -23.20 -27.52
N ALA A 63 -6.13 -24.23 -27.13
CA ALA A 63 -6.03 -24.65 -25.72
C ALA A 63 -5.36 -23.56 -24.88
N LEU A 64 -4.25 -22.99 -25.32
CA LEU A 64 -3.56 -21.91 -24.62
C LEU A 64 -4.49 -20.68 -24.47
N ALA A 65 -5.17 -20.29 -25.54
CA ALA A 65 -6.11 -19.16 -25.51
C ALA A 65 -7.28 -19.41 -24.54
N ALA A 66 -7.84 -20.63 -24.52
CA ALA A 66 -8.92 -20.99 -23.60
C ALA A 66 -8.45 -20.96 -22.13
N VAL A 67 -7.28 -21.51 -21.85
CA VAL A 67 -6.72 -21.51 -20.48
C VAL A 67 -6.41 -20.08 -20.03
N GLU A 68 -5.82 -19.25 -20.89
CA GLU A 68 -5.54 -17.85 -20.57
C GLU A 68 -6.81 -17.05 -20.31
N LEU A 69 -7.85 -17.25 -21.14
CA LEU A 69 -9.15 -16.62 -20.95
C LEU A 69 -9.76 -17.01 -19.58
N LEU A 70 -9.69 -18.29 -19.21
CA LEU A 70 -10.19 -18.76 -17.91
C LEU A 70 -9.37 -18.21 -16.75
N ALA A 71 -8.05 -18.16 -16.88
CA ALA A 71 -7.16 -17.62 -15.85
C ALA A 71 -7.37 -16.10 -15.63
N SER A 72 -7.66 -15.35 -16.70
CA SER A 72 -7.88 -13.90 -16.62
C SER A 72 -9.29 -13.50 -16.16
N LEU A 73 -10.28 -14.39 -16.18
CA LEU A 73 -11.67 -14.09 -15.80
C LEU A 73 -11.81 -13.40 -14.45
N PRO A 74 -11.15 -13.84 -13.34
CA PRO A 74 -11.27 -13.17 -12.05
C PRO A 74 -10.78 -11.72 -12.09
N VAL A 75 -9.75 -11.42 -12.88
CA VAL A 75 -9.25 -10.05 -13.06
C VAL A 75 -10.24 -9.21 -13.86
N MET A 76 -10.76 -9.75 -14.96
CA MET A 76 -11.74 -9.07 -15.80
C MET A 76 -13.06 -8.78 -15.05
N MET A 77 -13.45 -9.65 -14.11
CA MET A 77 -14.63 -9.48 -13.28
C MET A 77 -14.40 -8.56 -12.08
N SER A 78 -13.18 -8.10 -11.85
CA SER A 78 -12.82 -7.24 -10.71
C SER A 78 -13.22 -5.79 -10.95
N VAL A 79 -14.52 -5.55 -11.12
CA VAL A 79 -15.06 -4.19 -11.28
C VAL A 79 -14.96 -3.43 -9.96
N VAL A 80 -14.43 -2.22 -10.02
CA VAL A 80 -14.35 -1.33 -8.84
C VAL A 80 -15.75 -0.83 -8.48
N GLY A 81 -16.07 -0.90 -7.20
CA GLY A 81 -17.33 -0.46 -6.63
C GLY A 81 -17.13 0.30 -5.31
N ALA A 82 -18.23 0.69 -4.66
CA ALA A 82 -18.25 1.50 -3.45
C ALA A 82 -18.95 0.76 -2.28
N ARG A 83 -18.70 -0.54 -2.12
CA ARG A 83 -19.30 -1.36 -1.05
C ARG A 83 -18.43 -1.45 0.20
N SER A 84 -17.12 -1.18 0.11
CA SER A 84 -16.24 -1.08 1.26
C SER A 84 -16.41 0.28 1.90
N VAL A 85 -16.51 0.31 3.22
CA VAL A 85 -16.46 1.54 4.02
C VAL A 85 -15.01 2.01 4.18
N GLY A 86 -14.03 1.09 4.00
CA GLY A 86 -12.61 1.41 4.13
C GLY A 86 -12.17 1.64 5.57
N ALA A 87 -12.73 0.88 6.51
CA ALA A 87 -12.36 1.02 7.93
C ALA A 87 -10.89 0.65 8.17
N LEU A 88 -10.45 -0.48 7.61
CA LEU A 88 -9.05 -0.89 7.62
C LEU A 88 -8.24 -0.15 6.55
N ASP A 89 -8.78 -0.11 5.35
CA ASP A 89 -8.13 0.42 4.16
C ASP A 89 -8.89 1.63 3.59
N ASN A 90 -8.66 2.92 4.10
CA ASN A 90 -7.55 3.20 5.02
C ASN A 90 -7.94 4.25 6.09
N ALA A 91 -9.17 4.19 6.64
CA ALA A 91 -9.56 5.06 7.74
C ALA A 91 -8.70 4.82 8.99
N SER A 92 -8.26 3.57 9.23
CA SER A 92 -7.36 3.21 10.33
C SER A 92 -5.98 3.89 10.20
N GLY A 93 -5.42 3.94 9.00
CA GLY A 93 -4.18 4.66 8.73
C GLY A 93 -4.33 6.17 8.92
N ALA A 94 -5.41 6.75 8.40
CA ALA A 94 -5.71 8.17 8.59
C ALA A 94 -5.85 8.52 10.09
N ALA A 95 -6.58 7.71 10.85
CA ALA A 95 -6.72 7.87 12.31
C ALA A 95 -5.37 7.76 13.02
N THR A 96 -4.53 6.81 12.62
CA THR A 96 -3.18 6.62 13.19
C THR A 96 -2.30 7.85 12.94
N VAL A 97 -2.30 8.39 11.73
CA VAL A 97 -1.55 9.61 11.38
C VAL A 97 -2.00 10.81 12.21
N LEU A 98 -3.31 11.03 12.31
CA LEU A 98 -3.88 12.14 13.09
C LEU A 98 -3.55 11.98 14.58
N ARG A 99 -3.70 10.77 15.11
CA ARG A 99 -3.40 10.47 16.52
C ARG A 99 -1.91 10.63 16.83
N ALA A 100 -1.03 10.14 15.98
CA ALA A 100 0.41 10.34 16.14
C ALA A 100 0.79 11.83 16.11
N ALA A 101 0.20 12.60 15.19
CA ALA A 101 0.42 14.04 15.12
C ALA A 101 -0.11 14.78 16.37
N GLU A 102 -1.22 14.33 16.95
CA GLU A 102 -1.76 14.87 18.19
C GLU A 102 -0.83 14.63 19.40
N LEU A 103 -0.24 13.43 19.48
CA LEU A 103 0.66 13.02 20.56
C LEU A 103 2.02 13.74 20.50
N LEU A 104 2.43 14.22 19.35
CA LEU A 104 3.69 14.93 19.18
C LEU A 104 3.62 16.37 19.75
N PRO A 105 4.73 16.87 20.32
CA PRO A 105 4.83 18.26 20.79
C PRO A 105 4.43 19.27 19.71
N ARG A 106 3.82 20.38 20.13
CA ARG A 106 3.31 21.41 19.20
C ARG A 106 4.41 22.10 18.37
N ASP A 107 5.62 22.09 18.84
CA ASP A 107 6.81 22.60 18.15
C ASP A 107 7.46 21.59 17.19
N SER A 108 6.86 20.42 17.01
CA SER A 108 7.33 19.41 16.07
C SER A 108 7.23 19.89 14.64
N SER A 109 8.34 19.85 13.88
CA SER A 109 8.36 20.17 12.44
C SER A 109 7.88 18.98 11.61
N ILE A 110 6.58 18.76 11.58
CA ILE A 110 5.93 17.67 10.87
C ILE A 110 4.86 18.17 9.90
N GLY A 111 4.68 17.42 8.83
CA GLY A 111 3.52 17.52 7.94
C GLY A 111 2.60 16.32 8.10
N VAL A 112 1.32 16.55 7.93
CA VAL A 112 0.30 15.51 7.76
C VAL A 112 -0.27 15.67 6.36
N LEU A 113 -0.30 14.59 5.61
CA LEU A 113 -0.86 14.54 4.27
C LEU A 113 -1.84 13.38 4.20
N LEU A 114 -3.11 13.72 4.05
CA LEU A 114 -4.13 12.72 3.73
C LEU A 114 -4.40 12.79 2.23
N THR A 115 -3.97 11.75 1.52
CA THR A 115 -4.06 11.66 0.06
C THR A 115 -5.43 11.19 -0.37
N SER A 116 -5.80 11.50 -1.60
CA SER A 116 -6.99 10.97 -2.26
C SER A 116 -6.58 10.14 -3.47
N ALA A 117 -7.47 9.26 -3.91
CA ALA A 117 -7.28 8.46 -5.11
C ALA A 117 -5.99 7.61 -5.13
N GLU A 118 -5.62 7.05 -3.96
CA GLU A 118 -4.60 6.02 -3.86
C GLU A 118 -5.02 4.81 -4.68
N GLU A 119 -6.28 4.41 -4.50
CA GLU A 119 -6.94 3.28 -5.13
C GLU A 119 -7.11 3.41 -6.66
N LEU A 120 -6.86 4.60 -7.18
CA LEU A 120 -6.80 4.92 -8.61
C LEU A 120 -5.34 5.10 -9.10
N GLY A 121 -4.44 4.27 -8.57
CA GLY A 121 -3.05 4.24 -8.99
C GLY A 121 -2.19 5.35 -8.39
N LEU A 122 -2.38 5.65 -7.09
CA LEU A 122 -1.62 6.62 -6.30
C LEU A 122 -1.78 8.06 -6.82
N ALA A 123 -2.93 8.38 -7.43
CA ALA A 123 -3.07 9.64 -8.17
C ALA A 123 -2.89 10.87 -7.27
N GLY A 124 -3.38 10.83 -6.03
CA GLY A 124 -3.22 11.92 -5.07
C GLY A 124 -1.78 12.12 -4.62
N ALA A 125 -1.08 11.05 -4.26
CA ALA A 125 0.33 11.09 -3.89
C ALA A 125 1.22 11.55 -5.06
N ARG A 126 0.98 11.02 -6.27
CA ARG A 126 1.69 11.44 -7.49
C ARG A 126 1.47 12.91 -7.83
N ALA A 127 0.25 13.40 -7.70
CA ALA A 127 -0.02 14.83 -7.90
C ALA A 127 0.69 15.68 -6.83
N TRP A 128 0.70 15.23 -5.58
CA TRP A 128 1.39 15.92 -4.50
C TRP A 128 2.89 16.06 -4.75
N VAL A 129 3.59 14.97 -5.07
CA VAL A 129 5.05 15.01 -5.28
C VAL A 129 5.45 15.77 -6.54
N ARG A 130 4.58 15.81 -7.56
CA ARG A 130 4.81 16.55 -8.81
C ARG A 130 4.56 18.05 -8.63
N ASP A 131 3.43 18.41 -8.01
CA ASP A 131 2.89 19.78 -8.03
C ASP A 131 3.06 20.51 -6.68
N GLY A 132 3.42 19.78 -5.61
CA GLY A 132 3.46 20.30 -4.23
C GLY A 132 4.62 21.28 -3.96
N GLY A 133 5.60 21.41 -4.86
CA GLY A 133 6.72 22.35 -4.72
C GLY A 133 7.62 22.09 -3.50
N ILE A 134 7.53 20.92 -2.88
CA ILE A 134 8.29 20.53 -1.69
C ILE A 134 9.47 19.66 -2.14
N ALA A 135 10.68 20.03 -1.73
CA ALA A 135 11.85 19.20 -1.96
C ALA A 135 11.70 17.83 -1.28
N PRO A 136 12.27 16.75 -1.85
CA PRO A 136 12.23 15.44 -1.22
C PRO A 136 12.79 15.45 0.19
N VAL A 137 12.00 14.94 1.14
CA VAL A 137 12.34 14.77 2.55
C VAL A 137 11.90 13.36 2.98
N SER A 138 11.58 13.13 4.24
CA SER A 138 11.15 11.82 4.74
C SER A 138 9.63 11.71 4.85
N ALA A 139 9.09 10.52 4.58
CA ALA A 139 7.68 10.22 4.75
C ALA A 139 7.44 8.85 5.41
N LEU A 140 6.50 8.82 6.36
CA LEU A 140 5.91 7.60 6.92
C LEU A 140 4.52 7.47 6.34
N ASN A 141 4.31 6.51 5.45
CA ASN A 141 3.00 6.19 4.89
C ASN A 141 2.36 5.09 5.73
N ILE A 142 1.20 5.37 6.31
CA ILE A 142 0.46 4.44 7.16
C ILE A 142 -0.71 3.88 6.34
N ASP A 143 -0.69 2.56 6.14
CA ASP A 143 -1.61 1.91 5.22
C ASP A 143 -2.09 0.56 5.79
N GLY A 144 -3.31 0.57 6.30
CA GLY A 144 -3.94 -0.55 6.96
C GLY A 144 -3.38 -0.84 8.37
N VAL A 145 -4.14 -0.44 9.40
CA VAL A 145 -3.80 -0.72 10.80
C VAL A 145 -4.95 -1.48 11.47
N ASP A 146 -4.78 -2.79 11.59
CA ASP A 146 -5.70 -3.69 12.27
C ASP A 146 -5.38 -3.77 13.78
N ASP A 147 -6.36 -4.10 14.60
CA ASP A 147 -6.17 -4.34 16.03
C ASP A 147 -5.30 -5.58 16.28
N THR A 148 -5.37 -6.55 15.37
CA THR A 148 -4.64 -7.81 15.45
C THR A 148 -3.59 -7.95 14.33
N GLY A 149 -2.66 -8.87 14.53
CA GLY A 149 -1.63 -9.17 13.52
C GLY A 149 -0.30 -8.47 13.77
N GLU A 150 0.58 -8.58 12.81
CA GLU A 150 1.96 -8.12 12.90
C GLU A 150 2.12 -6.71 12.36
N LEU A 151 2.89 -5.89 13.08
CA LEU A 151 3.38 -4.62 12.57
C LEU A 151 4.50 -4.88 11.55
N ARG A 152 4.45 -4.20 10.42
CA ARG A 152 5.42 -4.35 9.32
C ARG A 152 5.92 -2.99 8.87
N LEU A 153 7.22 -2.93 8.60
CA LEU A 153 7.85 -1.84 7.86
C LEU A 153 8.13 -2.31 6.45
N ILE A 154 7.68 -1.56 5.45
CA ILE A 154 7.74 -1.95 4.06
C ILE A 154 8.42 -0.84 3.26
N TYR A 155 9.47 -1.17 2.49
CA TYR A 155 10.13 -0.24 1.59
C TYR A 155 9.94 -0.64 0.13
N SER A 156 9.91 0.33 -0.79
CA SER A 156 9.56 0.08 -2.20
C SER A 156 10.74 0.12 -3.15
N ARG A 157 11.69 1.03 -3.00
CA ARG A 157 12.80 1.20 -3.96
C ARG A 157 14.15 0.91 -3.34
N ARG A 158 14.48 1.60 -2.27
CA ARG A 158 15.72 1.41 -1.52
C ARG A 158 15.42 1.36 -0.03
N LEU A 159 16.32 0.78 0.70
CA LEU A 159 16.24 0.76 2.16
C LEU A 159 16.42 2.20 2.68
N PRO A 160 15.47 2.76 3.44
CA PRO A 160 15.55 4.11 3.95
C PRO A 160 16.30 4.15 5.29
N ASP A 161 17.64 4.09 5.24
CA ASP A 161 18.50 3.89 6.42
C ASP A 161 18.30 4.97 7.49
N SER A 162 18.12 6.25 7.11
CA SER A 162 17.90 7.33 8.10
C SER A 162 16.55 7.19 8.80
N MET A 163 15.51 6.77 8.08
CA MET A 163 14.19 6.51 8.63
C MET A 163 14.20 5.31 9.59
N LEU A 164 14.94 4.26 9.24
CA LEU A 164 15.08 3.09 10.09
C LEU A 164 15.88 3.42 11.36
N ALA A 165 16.91 4.24 11.25
CA ALA A 165 17.65 4.74 12.40
C ALA A 165 16.76 5.59 13.32
N MET A 166 15.89 6.42 12.76
CA MET A 166 14.90 7.20 13.52
C MET A 166 13.90 6.29 14.26
N LEU A 167 13.40 5.25 13.60
CA LEU A 167 12.46 4.31 14.21
C LEU A 167 13.12 3.47 15.31
N GLY A 168 14.37 3.04 15.10
CA GLY A 168 15.16 2.29 16.07
C GLY A 168 14.84 0.79 16.14
N ASP A 169 15.61 0.07 16.94
CA ASP A 169 15.59 -1.41 17.05
C ASP A 169 14.28 -1.99 17.61
N ALA A 170 13.45 -1.17 18.25
CA ALA A 170 12.15 -1.61 18.76
C ALA A 170 11.11 -1.84 17.66
N TRP A 171 11.41 -1.48 16.41
CA TRP A 171 10.56 -1.72 15.26
C TRP A 171 10.95 -3.01 14.53
N PRO A 172 10.01 -3.64 13.80
CA PRO A 172 10.33 -4.84 13.03
C PRO A 172 11.35 -4.55 11.92
N LYS A 173 12.06 -5.58 11.50
CA LYS A 173 12.96 -5.47 10.34
C LYS A 173 12.13 -5.15 9.09
N PRO A 174 12.61 -4.21 8.24
CA PRO A 174 11.91 -3.83 7.04
C PRO A 174 11.92 -4.95 6.00
N VAL A 175 10.83 -5.07 5.26
CA VAL A 175 10.68 -5.98 4.14
C VAL A 175 10.45 -5.21 2.84
N ALA A 176 10.88 -5.79 1.73
CA ALA A 176 10.61 -5.19 0.43
C ALA A 176 9.12 -5.31 0.07
N LEU A 177 8.58 -4.27 -0.56
CA LEU A 177 7.23 -4.30 -1.11
C LEU A 177 7.12 -5.39 -2.18
N VAL A 178 6.07 -6.19 -2.08
CA VAL A 178 5.81 -7.26 -3.05
C VAL A 178 5.54 -6.63 -4.42
N PRO A 179 6.19 -7.11 -5.50
CA PRO A 179 5.94 -6.60 -6.84
C PRO A 179 4.44 -6.66 -7.22
N GLY A 180 3.92 -5.57 -7.77
CA GLY A 180 2.52 -5.43 -8.15
C GLY A 180 1.60 -4.89 -7.06
N VAL A 181 2.06 -4.80 -5.81
CA VAL A 181 1.36 -4.07 -4.75
C VAL A 181 1.71 -2.59 -4.86
N LEU A 182 0.71 -1.74 -4.73
CA LEU A 182 0.85 -0.29 -4.72
C LEU A 182 0.49 0.22 -3.32
N MET A 183 1.21 1.24 -2.88
CA MET A 183 0.99 2.03 -1.67
C MET A 183 1.50 3.44 -1.97
N ASP A 184 0.93 4.46 -1.37
CA ASP A 184 1.32 5.87 -1.64
C ASP A 184 2.83 6.10 -1.49
N GLY A 185 3.48 5.37 -0.58
CA GLY A 185 4.93 5.42 -0.40
C GLY A 185 5.75 5.14 -1.68
N VAL A 186 5.17 4.42 -2.67
CA VAL A 186 5.84 4.20 -3.97
C VAL A 186 5.98 5.53 -4.72
N ALA A 187 4.93 6.36 -4.75
CA ALA A 187 4.97 7.65 -5.44
C ALA A 187 6.01 8.59 -4.82
N PHE A 188 6.14 8.60 -3.50
CA PHE A 188 7.16 9.38 -2.80
C PHE A 188 8.56 8.85 -3.07
N ALA A 189 8.76 7.52 -3.00
CA ALA A 189 10.06 6.91 -3.28
C ALA A 189 10.52 7.15 -4.73
N ASP A 190 9.60 7.09 -5.71
CA ASP A 190 9.86 7.41 -7.12
C ASP A 190 10.27 8.88 -7.32
N ALA A 191 9.80 9.78 -6.46
CA ALA A 191 10.18 11.19 -6.44
C ALA A 191 11.44 11.48 -5.60
N GLY A 192 12.14 10.45 -5.11
CA GLY A 192 13.41 10.58 -4.40
C GLY A 192 13.29 10.83 -2.89
N TRP A 193 12.09 10.67 -2.31
CA TRP A 193 11.90 10.77 -0.87
C TRP A 193 12.42 9.51 -0.15
N GLU A 194 12.83 9.67 1.11
CA GLU A 194 13.02 8.53 2.00
C GLU A 194 11.69 8.11 2.61
N VAL A 195 11.26 6.86 2.34
CA VAL A 195 9.91 6.42 2.70
C VAL A 195 9.92 5.06 3.36
N VAL A 196 9.16 4.95 4.44
CA VAL A 196 8.73 3.69 5.03
C VAL A 196 7.21 3.64 5.00
N ASN A 197 6.66 2.55 4.47
CA ASN A 197 5.26 2.22 4.66
C ASN A 197 5.12 1.39 5.94
N VAL A 198 4.13 1.75 6.75
CA VAL A 198 3.79 1.07 8.01
C VAL A 198 2.42 0.45 7.85
N SER A 199 2.34 -0.84 8.11
CA SER A 199 1.07 -1.58 8.08
C SER A 199 1.03 -2.54 9.26
N LYS A 200 -0.15 -2.78 9.83
CA LYS A 200 -0.36 -3.77 10.89
C LYS A 200 -1.54 -4.63 10.51
N GLY A 201 -1.32 -5.94 10.46
CA GLY A 201 -2.38 -6.85 10.10
C GLY A 201 -1.94 -8.31 9.99
N SER A 202 -2.89 -9.13 9.61
CA SER A 202 -2.76 -10.56 9.46
C SER A 202 -3.35 -11.03 8.12
N TRP A 203 -3.38 -12.33 7.91
CA TRP A 203 -4.06 -12.89 6.75
C TRP A 203 -5.57 -12.59 6.74
N SER A 204 -6.20 -12.50 7.91
CA SER A 204 -7.61 -12.12 8.01
C SER A 204 -7.84 -10.67 7.59
N THR A 205 -6.90 -9.75 7.88
CA THR A 205 -6.90 -8.36 7.42
C THR A 205 -6.92 -8.31 5.89
N VAL A 206 -5.98 -9.00 5.22
CA VAL A 206 -5.88 -9.05 3.76
C VAL A 206 -7.15 -9.59 3.08
N ARG A 207 -7.89 -10.48 3.77
CA ARG A 207 -9.15 -11.03 3.24
C ARG A 207 -10.34 -10.08 3.37
N ARG A 208 -10.28 -9.09 4.26
CA ARG A 208 -11.35 -8.11 4.50
C ARG A 208 -11.22 -6.87 3.63
N ILE A 209 -10.00 -6.38 3.43
CA ILE A 209 -9.76 -5.17 2.62
C ILE A 209 -10.35 -5.32 1.22
N HIS A 210 -10.86 -4.22 0.68
CA HIS A 210 -11.57 -4.13 -0.59
C HIS A 210 -12.89 -4.93 -0.64
N THR A 211 -13.45 -5.33 0.49
CA THR A 211 -14.74 -6.02 0.56
C THR A 211 -15.73 -5.26 1.43
N ALA A 212 -17.01 -5.66 1.40
CA ALA A 212 -18.01 -5.09 2.30
C ALA A 212 -17.75 -5.39 3.80
N SER A 213 -16.85 -6.34 4.11
CA SER A 213 -16.43 -6.67 5.48
C SER A 213 -15.31 -5.78 6.00
N ASP A 214 -14.84 -4.82 5.19
CA ASP A 214 -13.95 -3.77 5.65
C ASP A 214 -14.76 -2.64 6.29
N ASP A 215 -15.29 -2.91 7.45
CA ASP A 215 -16.14 -2.03 8.26
C ASP A 215 -15.67 -2.00 9.73
N LEU A 216 -16.36 -1.21 10.54
CA LEU A 216 -16.02 -1.02 11.95
C LEU A 216 -16.39 -2.20 12.86
N SER A 217 -17.11 -3.23 12.37
CA SER A 217 -17.53 -4.36 13.20
C SER A 217 -16.37 -5.21 13.70
N HIS A 218 -15.20 -5.07 13.09
CA HIS A 218 -13.99 -5.82 13.39
C HIS A 218 -12.82 -4.93 13.83
N LEU A 219 -13.07 -3.65 14.11
CA LEU A 219 -12.02 -2.68 14.43
C LEU A 219 -12.43 -1.87 15.67
N GLU A 220 -11.72 -2.07 16.78
CA GLU A 220 -11.93 -1.36 18.05
C GLU A 220 -11.01 -0.14 18.20
N GLY A 221 -9.94 -0.07 17.39
CA GLY A 221 -8.98 1.03 17.35
C GLY A 221 -7.77 0.85 18.28
N SER A 222 -7.63 -0.30 18.95
CA SER A 222 -6.46 -0.58 19.80
C SER A 222 -5.16 -0.61 19.00
N GLY A 223 -5.20 -1.13 17.77
CA GLY A 223 -4.06 -1.11 16.85
C GLY A 223 -3.68 0.31 16.41
N VAL A 224 -4.68 1.15 16.16
CA VAL A 224 -4.47 2.57 15.83
C VAL A 224 -3.73 3.28 16.97
N GLU A 225 -4.19 3.13 18.22
CA GLU A 225 -3.55 3.75 19.37
C GLU A 225 -2.13 3.21 19.59
N GLU A 226 -1.93 1.89 19.50
CA GLU A 226 -0.62 1.24 19.63
C GLU A 226 0.39 1.81 18.61
N VAL A 227 0.01 1.84 17.34
CA VAL A 227 0.93 2.30 16.27
C VAL A 227 1.17 3.81 16.38
N ALA A 228 0.15 4.60 16.71
CA ALA A 228 0.29 6.04 16.89
C ALA A 228 1.24 6.39 18.05
N LEU A 229 1.11 5.73 19.19
CA LEU A 229 2.02 5.89 20.35
C LEU A 229 3.45 5.52 19.98
N LYS A 230 3.63 4.40 19.28
CA LYS A 230 4.95 3.92 18.85
C LYS A 230 5.61 4.88 17.87
N LEU A 231 4.85 5.42 16.89
CA LEU A 231 5.32 6.43 15.95
C LEU A 231 5.72 7.72 16.67
N ALA A 232 4.83 8.26 17.49
CA ALA A 232 5.10 9.49 18.23
C ALA A 232 6.32 9.36 19.15
N GLY A 233 6.49 8.22 19.81
CA GLY A 233 7.64 7.91 20.64
C GLY A 233 8.95 7.90 19.86
N ALA A 234 9.01 7.23 18.70
CA ALA A 234 10.18 7.17 17.85
C ALA A 234 10.56 8.56 17.31
N ILE A 235 9.57 9.31 16.79
CA ILE A 235 9.79 10.67 16.26
C ILE A 235 10.27 11.62 17.37
N ALA A 236 9.72 11.54 18.57
CA ALA A 236 10.14 12.38 19.69
C ALA A 236 11.56 12.02 20.18
N ALA A 237 11.94 10.74 20.16
CA ALA A 237 13.28 10.29 20.56
C ALA A 237 14.37 10.73 19.58
N SER A 238 14.10 10.73 18.28
CA SER A 238 15.07 11.13 17.24
C SER A 238 15.42 12.63 17.24
N ARG A 239 14.69 13.43 18.02
CA ARG A 239 14.90 14.89 18.14
C ARG A 239 15.82 15.28 19.30
N ARG A 240 16.22 14.31 20.10
CA ARG A 240 17.11 14.50 21.26
C ARG A 240 18.57 14.23 20.86
#